data_ebe63ba2120a002797125730e3e1dc98
#
_entry.id   ebe63ba2120a002797125730e3e1dc98
#
_cell.length_a   1.000
_cell.length_b   1.000
_cell.length_c   1.000
_cell.angle_alpha   90.00
_cell.angle_beta   90.00
_cell.angle_gamma   90.00
#
_symmetry.space_group_name_H-M   'P 1'
#
loop_
_entity.id
_entity.type
_entity.pdbx_description
1 polymer ?
#
loop_
_entity_poly.entity_id
_entity_poly.type
_entity_poly.pdbx_seq_one_letter_code
_entity_poly.pdbx_strand_id
1 'polypeptide(L)'
;MPASKKSRNIRKRAPSRRKVASKIATTIAPWLCLRGGGRAVEFYKAAFGATELFRMGDGDSVVARLSIQGAEFWLSDESPEHHNFSPESLGGITVRIILTVADPDAVFARAVKAGAKEVYPVTEEHDWRLGRVVDPFGHHWEIGRPMADD
;
A
#
# COMPACT_ATOMS: atom_id res chain seq x y z
N MET A 1 -57.31 -38.11 4.17
CA MET A 1 -56.82 -36.74 4.21
C MET A 1 -55.32 -36.75 4.38
N PRO A 2 -54.51 -36.44 3.39
CA PRO A 2 -53.09 -36.40 3.60
C PRO A 2 -52.71 -35.11 4.31
N ALA A 3 -51.96 -35.23 5.40
CA ALA A 3 -51.43 -34.08 6.15
C ALA A 3 -50.37 -33.32 5.33
N SER A 4 -50.62 -32.05 5.10
CA SER A 4 -49.67 -31.12 4.48
C SER A 4 -48.43 -30.94 5.37
N LYS A 5 -47.26 -31.42 4.91
CA LYS A 5 -45.98 -31.12 5.54
C LYS A 5 -45.64 -29.67 5.23
N LYS A 6 -45.80 -28.75 6.18
CA LYS A 6 -45.27 -27.41 6.11
C LYS A 6 -43.76 -27.50 6.17
N SER A 7 -43.09 -27.28 5.02
CA SER A 7 -41.66 -27.08 4.93
C SER A 7 -41.29 -25.81 5.73
N ARG A 8 -40.57 -26.01 6.85
CA ARG A 8 -39.95 -24.90 7.59
C ARG A 8 -38.74 -24.40 6.80
N ASN A 9 -38.93 -23.30 6.09
CA ASN A 9 -37.87 -22.60 5.43
C ASN A 9 -36.98 -21.95 6.51
N ILE A 10 -35.87 -22.62 6.87
CA ILE A 10 -34.91 -22.09 7.83
C ILE A 10 -34.06 -21.04 7.06
N ARG A 11 -34.49 -19.78 7.16
CA ARG A 11 -33.64 -18.67 6.67
C ARG A 11 -32.36 -18.65 7.53
N LYS A 12 -31.21 -19.00 6.92
CA LYS A 12 -29.93 -18.81 7.56
C LYS A 12 -29.74 -17.32 7.87
N ARG A 13 -29.71 -16.98 9.16
CA ARG A 13 -29.44 -15.61 9.59
C ARG A 13 -28.01 -15.22 9.17
N ALA A 14 -27.84 -14.07 8.51
CA ALA A 14 -26.53 -13.48 8.29
C ALA A 14 -25.80 -13.28 9.63
N PRO A 15 -24.46 -13.47 9.70
CA PRO A 15 -23.72 -13.25 10.92
C PRO A 15 -23.91 -11.80 11.39
N SER A 16 -24.09 -11.61 12.70
CA SER A 16 -24.30 -10.27 13.27
C SER A 16 -23.07 -9.38 12.99
N ARG A 17 -23.25 -8.05 12.80
CA ARG A 17 -22.17 -7.08 12.63
C ARG A 17 -21.10 -7.21 13.70
N ARG A 18 -21.47 -7.55 14.94
CA ARG A 18 -20.56 -7.74 16.07
C ARG A 18 -19.61 -8.94 15.89
N LYS A 19 -20.07 -10.07 15.31
CA LYS A 19 -19.23 -11.25 15.03
C LYS A 19 -18.26 -10.99 13.89
N VAL A 20 -18.65 -10.22 12.88
CA VAL A 20 -17.73 -9.81 11.78
C VAL A 20 -16.65 -8.89 12.32
N ALA A 21 -16.99 -7.87 13.13
CA ALA A 21 -16.03 -6.95 13.72
C ALA A 21 -15.01 -7.67 14.63
N SER A 22 -15.41 -8.71 15.40
CA SER A 22 -14.50 -9.47 16.28
C SER A 22 -13.47 -10.32 15.52
N LYS A 23 -13.67 -10.58 14.22
CA LYS A 23 -12.74 -11.34 13.35
C LYS A 23 -11.76 -10.45 12.61
N ILE A 24 -11.89 -9.15 12.70
CA ILE A 24 -11.02 -8.20 12.03
C ILE A 24 -9.78 -7.96 12.89
N ALA A 25 -8.62 -8.32 12.38
CA ALA A 25 -7.35 -7.99 13.02
C ALA A 25 -7.06 -6.49 12.91
N THR A 26 -6.46 -5.92 13.97
CA THR A 26 -5.99 -4.54 13.91
C THR A 26 -4.81 -4.45 12.94
N THR A 27 -4.87 -3.51 11.99
CA THR A 27 -3.80 -3.23 11.04
C THR A 27 -3.56 -1.74 10.95
N ILE A 28 -2.38 -1.37 10.49
CA ILE A 28 -2.04 0.00 10.12
C ILE A 28 -1.53 -0.04 8.69
N ALA A 29 -2.05 0.82 7.85
CA ALA A 29 -1.56 0.94 6.48
C ALA A 29 -1.42 2.42 6.12
N PRO A 30 -0.35 2.81 5.41
CA PRO A 30 -0.24 4.15 4.88
C PRO A 30 -1.25 4.38 3.76
N TRP A 31 -1.70 5.63 3.63
CA TRP A 31 -2.45 6.11 2.49
C TRP A 31 -1.68 7.24 1.83
N LEU A 32 -1.22 7.01 0.62
CA LEU A 32 -0.42 7.97 -0.13
C LEU A 32 -1.33 8.86 -0.98
N CYS A 33 -1.35 10.16 -0.70
CA CYS A 33 -1.98 11.14 -1.57
C CYS A 33 -0.95 11.59 -2.61
N LEU A 34 -1.33 11.62 -3.88
CA LEU A 34 -0.41 11.91 -4.96
C LEU A 34 -1.15 12.50 -6.16
N ARG A 35 -0.42 12.86 -7.20
CA ARG A 35 -0.98 13.25 -8.50
C ARG A 35 -0.70 12.16 -9.52
N GLY A 36 -1.73 11.73 -10.25
CA GLY A 36 -1.61 10.69 -11.25
C GLY A 36 -1.72 9.28 -10.70
N GLY A 37 -2.82 8.97 -9.99
CA GLY A 37 -3.04 7.69 -9.32
C GLY A 37 -2.91 6.47 -10.22
N GLY A 38 -3.42 6.52 -11.44
CA GLY A 38 -3.27 5.42 -12.40
C GLY A 38 -1.81 5.15 -12.76
N ARG A 39 -1.01 6.19 -12.98
CA ARG A 39 0.43 6.05 -13.22
C ARG A 39 1.18 5.55 -12.00
N ALA A 40 0.73 5.96 -10.80
CA ALA A 40 1.32 5.50 -9.55
C ALA A 40 1.13 4.00 -9.35
N VAL A 41 -0.05 3.47 -9.62
CA VAL A 41 -0.30 2.02 -9.56
C VAL A 41 0.68 1.27 -10.48
N GLU A 42 0.85 1.72 -11.72
CA GLU A 42 1.79 1.10 -12.66
C GLU A 42 3.24 1.22 -12.20
N PHE A 43 3.62 2.36 -11.62
CA PHE A 43 4.95 2.54 -11.05
C PHE A 43 5.23 1.54 -9.93
N TYR A 44 4.34 1.42 -8.95
CA TYR A 44 4.55 0.50 -7.81
C TYR A 44 4.56 -0.97 -8.23
N LYS A 45 3.80 -1.34 -9.27
CA LYS A 45 3.91 -2.66 -9.88
C LYS A 45 5.30 -2.89 -10.49
N ALA A 46 5.80 -1.93 -11.24
CA ALA A 46 7.11 -2.02 -11.88
C ALA A 46 8.27 -1.97 -10.87
N ALA A 47 8.19 -1.06 -9.91
CA ALA A 47 9.26 -0.79 -8.94
C ALA A 47 9.37 -1.87 -7.86
N PHE A 48 8.24 -2.27 -7.30
CA PHE A 48 8.18 -3.12 -6.11
C PHE A 48 7.47 -4.46 -6.32
N GLY A 49 6.99 -4.73 -7.52
CA GLY A 49 6.20 -5.92 -7.79
C GLY A 49 4.85 -5.92 -7.08
N ALA A 50 4.28 -4.73 -6.87
CA ALA A 50 3.00 -4.60 -6.18
C ALA A 50 1.87 -5.31 -6.91
N THR A 51 0.97 -5.92 -6.15
CA THR A 51 -0.28 -6.50 -6.62
C THR A 51 -1.41 -5.52 -6.32
N GLU A 52 -2.24 -5.26 -7.31
CA GLU A 52 -3.44 -4.44 -7.14
C GLU A 52 -4.56 -5.28 -6.52
N LEU A 53 -4.98 -4.93 -5.30
CA LEU A 53 -6.04 -5.63 -4.58
C LEU A 53 -7.40 -5.00 -4.82
N PHE A 54 -7.44 -3.68 -5.06
CA PHE A 54 -8.67 -2.93 -5.26
C PHE A 54 -8.35 -1.67 -6.04
N ARG A 55 -9.26 -1.28 -6.92
CA ARG A 55 -9.24 0.01 -7.60
C ARG A 55 -10.65 0.55 -7.79
N MET A 56 -10.80 1.84 -7.59
CA MET A 56 -12.00 2.59 -7.93
C MET A 56 -11.60 3.85 -8.71
N GLY A 57 -12.34 4.18 -9.75
CA GLY A 57 -12.06 5.32 -10.61
C GLY A 57 -11.02 5.06 -11.68
N ASP A 58 -10.82 6.04 -12.53
CA ASP A 58 -9.92 6.03 -13.70
C ASP A 58 -9.09 7.29 -13.79
N GLY A 59 -8.01 7.26 -14.60
CA GLY A 59 -7.23 8.43 -14.96
C GLY A 59 -6.67 9.17 -13.75
N ASP A 60 -7.08 10.42 -13.58
CA ASP A 60 -6.63 11.31 -12.49
C ASP A 60 -7.57 11.29 -11.27
N SER A 61 -8.45 10.30 -11.16
CA SER A 61 -9.37 10.12 -10.04
C SER A 61 -9.40 8.65 -9.63
N VAL A 62 -8.32 8.20 -9.03
CA VAL A 62 -8.11 6.80 -8.64
C VAL A 62 -7.99 6.67 -7.13
N VAL A 63 -8.66 5.67 -6.58
CA VAL A 63 -8.38 5.11 -5.24
C VAL A 63 -7.97 3.66 -5.44
N ALA A 64 -6.85 3.26 -4.89
CA ALA A 64 -6.36 1.90 -5.02
C ALA A 64 -5.77 1.37 -3.71
N ARG A 65 -5.86 0.07 -3.53
CA ARG A 65 -5.15 -0.66 -2.48
C ARG A 65 -4.19 -1.63 -3.15
N LEU A 66 -2.95 -1.57 -2.75
CA LEU A 66 -1.87 -2.39 -3.29
C LEU A 66 -1.23 -3.24 -2.20
N SER A 67 -0.60 -4.31 -2.60
CA SER A 67 0.18 -5.18 -1.72
C SER A 67 1.56 -5.46 -2.31
N ILE A 68 2.59 -5.29 -1.49
CA ILE A 68 3.95 -5.73 -1.80
C ILE A 68 4.23 -6.95 -0.93
N GLN A 69 4.10 -8.16 -1.49
CA GLN A 69 4.31 -9.42 -0.77
C GLN A 69 3.52 -9.51 0.56
N GLY A 70 2.27 -9.05 0.55
CA GLY A 70 1.40 -9.06 1.72
C GLY A 70 1.43 -7.77 2.55
N ALA A 71 2.38 -6.88 2.35
CA ALA A 71 2.41 -5.57 2.98
C ALA A 71 1.52 -4.59 2.19
N GLU A 72 0.48 -4.09 2.82
CA GLU A 72 -0.55 -3.30 2.16
C GLU A 72 -0.39 -1.80 2.36
N PHE A 73 -0.76 -1.04 1.35
CA PHE A 73 -0.90 0.40 1.41
C PHE A 73 -1.98 0.88 0.42
N TRP A 74 -2.49 2.07 0.69
CA TRP A 74 -3.49 2.73 -0.15
C TRP A 74 -2.85 3.89 -0.90
N LEU A 75 -3.44 4.25 -2.01
CA LEU A 75 -3.15 5.50 -2.69
C LEU A 75 -4.41 6.12 -3.28
N SER A 76 -4.39 7.41 -3.43
CA SER A 76 -5.41 8.14 -4.19
C SER A 76 -4.82 9.42 -4.78
N ASP A 77 -5.51 9.93 -5.81
CA ASP A 77 -5.25 11.29 -6.25
C ASP A 77 -5.54 12.26 -5.11
N GLU A 78 -4.76 13.35 -5.05
CA GLU A 78 -4.97 14.35 -4.02
C GLU A 78 -6.37 14.98 -4.10
N SER A 79 -6.88 15.40 -2.98
CA SER A 79 -8.19 16.04 -2.84
C SER A 79 -8.07 17.18 -1.81
N PRO A 80 -7.57 18.36 -2.26
CA PRO A 80 -7.33 19.48 -1.35
C PRO A 80 -8.57 19.94 -0.58
N GLU A 81 -9.75 19.83 -1.18
CA GLU A 81 -11.03 20.13 -0.54
C GLU A 81 -11.34 19.24 0.67
N HIS A 82 -10.72 18.06 0.74
CA HIS A 82 -10.82 17.14 1.86
C HIS A 82 -9.55 17.11 2.72
N HIS A 83 -8.67 18.11 2.55
CA HIS A 83 -7.36 18.19 3.24
C HIS A 83 -6.40 17.04 2.91
N ASN A 84 -6.53 16.45 1.72
CA ASN A 84 -5.65 15.38 1.23
C ASN A 84 -4.70 15.97 0.18
N PHE A 85 -3.46 16.22 0.57
CA PHE A 85 -2.48 16.88 -0.26
C PHE A 85 -1.38 15.92 -0.73
N SER A 86 -0.93 16.12 -1.98
CA SER A 86 0.26 15.43 -2.49
C SER A 86 1.54 16.08 -1.99
N PRO A 87 2.68 15.36 -2.01
CA PRO A 87 3.97 15.96 -1.73
C PRO A 87 4.30 17.14 -2.64
N GLU A 88 3.89 17.08 -3.91
CA GLU A 88 4.08 18.18 -4.86
C GLU A 88 3.37 19.46 -4.42
N SER A 89 2.14 19.33 -3.93
CA SER A 89 1.36 20.48 -3.44
C SER A 89 1.93 21.09 -2.17
N LEU A 90 2.49 20.25 -1.28
CA LEU A 90 3.06 20.71 -0.02
C LEU A 90 4.53 21.14 -0.14
N GLY A 91 5.22 20.71 -1.20
CA GLY A 91 6.64 20.95 -1.35
C GLY A 91 7.51 20.09 -0.44
N GLY A 92 7.03 18.94 -0.02
CA GLY A 92 7.76 18.01 0.84
C GLY A 92 6.89 16.93 1.44
N ILE A 93 7.48 16.19 2.37
CA ILE A 93 6.83 15.08 3.08
C ILE A 93 7.01 15.23 4.59
N THR A 94 6.18 14.51 5.33
CA THR A 94 6.33 14.36 6.79
C THR A 94 6.54 12.90 7.20
N VAL A 95 6.12 11.96 6.36
CA VAL A 95 6.20 10.51 6.64
C VAL A 95 7.02 9.84 5.55
N ARG A 96 7.96 9.00 5.96
CA ARG A 96 8.68 8.08 5.08
C ARG A 96 8.08 6.68 5.20
N ILE A 97 8.12 5.93 4.12
CA ILE A 97 7.68 4.54 4.10
C ILE A 97 8.90 3.65 4.27
N ILE A 98 8.89 2.78 5.24
CA ILE A 98 9.95 1.78 5.42
C ILE A 98 9.47 0.48 4.77
N LEU A 99 10.14 0.09 3.70
CA LEU A 99 9.91 -1.18 3.03
C LEU A 99 11.03 -2.15 3.41
N THR A 100 10.70 -3.09 4.29
CA THR A 100 11.64 -4.12 4.73
C THR A 100 11.57 -5.30 3.78
N VAL A 101 12.69 -5.65 3.16
CA VAL A 101 12.78 -6.71 2.14
C VAL A 101 14.02 -7.57 2.37
N ALA A 102 14.01 -8.78 1.83
CA ALA A 102 15.12 -9.71 1.97
C ALA A 102 16.38 -9.25 1.22
N ASP A 103 16.22 -8.62 0.05
CA ASP A 103 17.33 -8.12 -0.78
C ASP A 103 17.13 -6.64 -1.10
N PRO A 104 17.57 -5.73 -0.21
CA PRO A 104 17.40 -4.30 -0.42
C PRO A 104 18.11 -3.77 -1.67
N ASP A 105 19.27 -4.28 -2.00
CA ASP A 105 20.03 -3.84 -3.17
C ASP A 105 19.26 -4.10 -4.47
N ALA A 106 18.69 -5.29 -4.62
CA ALA A 106 17.91 -5.64 -5.80
C ALA A 106 16.62 -4.81 -5.91
N VAL A 107 15.90 -4.63 -4.81
CA VAL A 107 14.66 -3.83 -4.79
C VAL A 107 14.97 -2.35 -5.05
N PHE A 108 16.02 -1.81 -4.45
CA PHE A 108 16.46 -0.44 -4.69
C PHE A 108 16.81 -0.21 -6.18
N ALA A 109 17.61 -1.09 -6.77
CA ALA A 109 17.98 -1.01 -8.18
C ALA A 109 16.75 -1.07 -9.11
N ARG A 110 15.80 -1.95 -8.80
CA ARG A 110 14.56 -2.07 -9.55
C ARG A 110 13.71 -0.80 -9.45
N ALA A 111 13.62 -0.20 -8.27
CA ALA A 111 12.88 1.05 -8.07
C ALA A 111 13.49 2.20 -8.87
N VAL A 112 14.81 2.35 -8.85
CA VAL A 112 15.52 3.36 -9.64
C VAL A 112 15.31 3.14 -11.13
N LYS A 113 15.40 1.91 -11.59
CA LYS A 113 15.14 1.56 -13.00
C LYS A 113 13.70 1.90 -13.42
N ALA A 114 12.74 1.77 -12.53
CA ALA A 114 11.35 2.10 -12.79
C ALA A 114 11.06 3.61 -12.78
N GLY A 115 11.97 4.44 -12.28
CA GLY A 115 11.85 5.89 -12.29
C GLY A 115 12.01 6.60 -10.95
N ALA A 116 12.24 5.87 -9.87
CA ALA A 116 12.58 6.49 -8.59
C ALA A 116 13.98 7.11 -8.64
N LYS A 117 14.20 8.13 -7.82
CA LYS A 117 15.51 8.80 -7.71
C LYS A 117 16.17 8.40 -6.40
N GLU A 118 17.47 8.10 -6.47
CA GLU A 118 18.27 7.88 -5.29
C GLU A 118 18.34 9.16 -4.44
N VAL A 119 18.06 9.01 -3.15
CA VAL A 119 18.30 10.04 -2.13
C VAL A 119 19.57 9.69 -1.37
N TYR A 120 19.64 8.45 -0.87
CA TYR A 120 20.82 7.86 -0.26
C TYR A 120 21.03 6.46 -0.82
N PRO A 121 22.29 6.07 -1.12
CA PRO A 121 22.58 4.72 -1.60
C PRO A 121 22.37 3.69 -0.48
N VAL A 122 22.23 2.43 -0.86
CA VAL A 122 22.16 1.34 0.12
C VAL A 122 23.51 1.21 0.82
N THR A 123 23.48 1.38 2.12
CA THR A 123 24.67 1.26 2.99
C THR A 123 24.30 0.55 4.29
N GLU A 124 25.31 0.12 5.03
CA GLU A 124 25.14 -0.50 6.34
C GLU A 124 25.40 0.53 7.44
N GLU A 125 24.36 0.85 8.20
CA GLU A 125 24.41 1.78 9.32
C GLU A 125 23.45 1.31 10.43
N HIS A 126 23.84 1.48 11.68
CA HIS A 126 22.98 1.19 12.83
C HIS A 126 22.31 -0.19 12.81
N ASP A 127 23.06 -1.21 12.42
CA ASP A 127 22.60 -2.60 12.30
C ASP A 127 21.51 -2.81 11.24
N TRP A 128 21.40 -1.89 10.28
CA TRP A 128 20.55 -2.00 9.11
C TRP A 128 21.35 -1.87 7.83
N ARG A 129 20.89 -2.55 6.78
CA ARG A 129 21.29 -2.27 5.41
C ARG A 129 20.14 -1.52 4.75
N LEU A 130 20.34 -0.25 4.40
CA LEU A 130 19.27 0.67 4.07
C LEU A 130 19.68 1.68 3.02
N GLY A 131 18.80 1.94 2.06
CA GLY A 131 18.89 3.06 1.13
C GLY A 131 17.56 3.78 1.04
N ARG A 132 17.58 5.00 0.51
CA ARG A 132 16.37 5.79 0.31
C ARG A 132 16.22 6.20 -1.13
N VAL A 133 15.01 6.05 -1.65
CA VAL A 133 14.58 6.61 -2.93
C VAL A 133 13.40 7.55 -2.72
N VAL A 134 13.24 8.50 -3.63
CA VAL A 134 11.99 9.25 -3.79
C VAL A 134 11.30 8.77 -5.06
N ASP A 135 10.02 8.43 -4.94
CA ASP A 135 9.25 7.99 -6.09
C ASP A 135 8.86 9.18 -6.99
N PRO A 136 8.36 8.93 -8.23
CA PRO A 136 7.98 10.02 -9.14
C PRO A 136 6.86 10.92 -8.62
N PHE A 137 6.20 10.54 -7.53
CA PHE A 137 5.07 11.27 -6.93
C PHE A 137 5.48 12.03 -5.66
N GLY A 138 6.76 11.97 -5.29
CA GLY A 138 7.34 12.71 -4.18
C GLY A 138 7.35 11.97 -2.83
N HIS A 139 6.86 10.74 -2.77
CA HIS A 139 6.93 9.94 -1.55
C HIS A 139 8.29 9.28 -1.41
N HIS A 140 8.81 9.27 -0.18
CA HIS A 140 10.11 8.68 0.14
C HIS A 140 9.95 7.27 0.70
N TRP A 141 10.77 6.37 0.17
CA TRP A 141 10.82 4.97 0.54
C TRP A 141 12.21 4.63 1.04
N GLU A 142 12.29 4.15 2.27
CA GLU A 142 13.49 3.56 2.82
C GLU A 142 13.42 2.06 2.60
N ILE A 143 14.34 1.55 1.78
CA ILE A 143 14.36 0.14 1.37
C ILE A 143 15.52 -0.52 2.09
N GLY A 144 15.20 -1.49 2.95
CA GLY A 144 16.23 -2.09 3.78
C GLY A 144 15.82 -3.34 4.52
N ARG A 145 16.70 -3.77 5.37
CA ARG A 145 16.48 -4.85 6.33
C ARG A 145 17.40 -4.70 7.52
N PRO A 146 17.01 -5.25 8.69
CA PRO A 146 17.98 -5.38 9.77
C PRO A 146 19.11 -6.31 9.33
N MET A 147 20.32 -6.06 9.83
CA MET A 147 21.41 -7.01 9.69
C MET A 147 21.05 -8.26 10.49
N ALA A 148 21.49 -9.42 10.01
CA ALA A 148 21.19 -10.67 10.68
C ALA A 148 21.67 -10.64 12.12
N ASP A 149 20.78 -10.93 13.05
CA ASP A 149 21.16 -11.21 14.43
C ASP A 149 21.93 -12.52 14.46
N ASP A 150 23.09 -12.48 15.08
CA ASP A 150 23.92 -13.66 15.31
C ASP A 150 23.30 -14.62 16.34
#